data_5a5a1687ba594cba5de896bbbffa1464
#
_entry.id   5a5a1687ba594cba5de896bbbffa1464
#
_cell.length_a   1.000
_cell.length_b   1.000
_cell.length_c   1.000
_cell.angle_alpha   90.00
_cell.angle_beta   90.00
_cell.angle_gamma   90.00
#
_symmetry.space_group_name_H-M   'P 1'
#
loop_
_entity.id
_entity.type
_entity.pdbx_description
1 polymer ?
#
loop_
_entity_poly.entity_id
_entity_poly.type
_entity_poly.pdbx_seq_one_letter_code
_entity_poly.pdbx_strand_id
1 'polypeptide(L)'
;SKALVEQFGSLIQRDNSFAFEPVLQNQFEQLRQFIELSIQANYAIDAKNKRFVESELKAFKKFFDQVESTPLTDEQRVSSIIFEDRNLLVAAAGSGKTSTIVGKVGYALLTGLYKPEEILVLAFNKNAGEELSERISFRLKDILSNFDTSVEALNFHKFGVKVIGKATGKSPSVSNDAGKS
;
A
#
# COMPACT_ATOMS: atom_id res chain seq x y z
N SER A 1 12.82 -16.18 5.65
CA SER A 1 13.89 -15.30 5.17
C SER A 1 14.91 -16.14 4.40
N LYS A 2 15.37 -15.62 3.25
CA LYS A 2 16.29 -16.29 2.32
C LYS A 2 17.57 -16.76 3.02
N ALA A 3 18.11 -15.96 3.93
CA ALA A 3 19.30 -16.27 4.74
C ALA A 3 19.11 -17.50 5.65
N LEU A 4 17.92 -17.71 6.22
CA LEU A 4 17.62 -18.88 7.05
C LEU A 4 17.58 -20.16 6.21
N VAL A 5 17.05 -20.09 5.00
CA VAL A 5 16.96 -21.22 4.07
C VAL A 5 18.35 -21.61 3.55
N GLU A 6 19.20 -20.62 3.23
CA GLU A 6 20.58 -20.84 2.82
C GLU A 6 21.44 -21.41 3.96
N GLN A 7 21.22 -20.91 5.19
CA GLN A 7 21.89 -21.40 6.39
C GLN A 7 21.48 -22.86 6.75
N PHE A 8 20.20 -23.18 6.64
CA PHE A 8 19.70 -24.56 6.81
C PHE A 8 20.18 -25.48 5.69
N GLY A 9 20.18 -25.05 4.44
CA GLY A 9 20.70 -25.80 3.31
C GLY A 9 22.18 -26.15 3.47
N SER A 10 22.99 -25.22 3.97
CA SER A 10 24.42 -25.44 4.22
C SER A 10 24.69 -26.36 5.41
N LEU A 11 23.83 -26.37 6.42
CA LEU A 11 23.92 -27.30 7.56
C LEU A 11 23.58 -28.74 7.13
N ILE A 12 22.59 -28.92 6.28
CA ILE A 12 22.21 -30.27 5.75
C ILE A 12 23.30 -30.84 4.85
N GLN A 13 24.03 -30.03 4.09
CA GLN A 13 25.11 -30.48 3.23
C GLN A 13 26.41 -30.77 3.97
N ARG A 14 26.61 -30.25 5.17
CA ARG A 14 27.88 -30.39 5.93
C ARG A 14 28.03 -31.68 6.70
N ASP A 15 26.96 -32.39 6.99
CA ASP A 15 27.02 -33.53 7.92
C ASP A 15 26.37 -34.80 7.31
N ASN A 16 27.12 -35.49 6.47
CA ASN A 16 26.76 -36.84 5.96
C ASN A 16 26.92 -37.93 7.05
N SER A 17 27.23 -37.59 8.29
CA SER A 17 27.56 -38.55 9.35
C SER A 17 26.37 -39.00 10.19
N PHE A 18 25.20 -38.33 10.07
CA PHE A 18 23.98 -38.78 10.75
C PHE A 18 23.19 -39.74 9.84
N ALA A 19 23.28 -41.02 10.10
CA ALA A 19 22.35 -42.01 9.56
C ALA A 19 20.98 -41.79 10.22
N PHE A 20 20.19 -40.81 9.72
CA PHE A 20 18.79 -40.65 10.11
C PHE A 20 17.99 -41.87 9.71
N GLU A 21 17.07 -42.32 10.58
CA GLU A 21 16.12 -43.34 10.18
C GLU A 21 15.46 -43.00 8.83
N PRO A 22 15.16 -43.97 7.98
CA PRO A 22 14.60 -43.74 6.62
C PRO A 22 13.36 -42.85 6.61
N VAL A 23 12.57 -42.85 7.70
CA VAL A 23 11.38 -42.00 7.88
C VAL A 23 11.78 -40.52 7.97
N LEU A 24 12.84 -40.22 8.74
CA LEU A 24 13.33 -38.85 8.90
C LEU A 24 13.97 -38.34 7.60
N GLN A 25 14.69 -39.19 6.86
CA GLN A 25 15.24 -38.79 5.58
C GLN A 25 14.14 -38.42 4.57
N ASN A 26 13.05 -39.19 4.51
CA ASN A 26 11.92 -38.88 3.64
C ASN A 26 11.24 -37.56 4.03
N GLN A 27 11.05 -37.28 5.33
CA GLN A 27 10.49 -36.01 5.80
C GLN A 27 11.40 -34.81 5.48
N PHE A 28 12.72 -34.96 5.60
CA PHE A 28 13.68 -33.94 5.20
C PHE A 28 13.62 -33.64 3.71
N GLU A 29 13.53 -34.65 2.88
CA GLU A 29 13.44 -34.49 1.44
C GLU A 29 12.13 -33.81 1.01
N GLN A 30 11.00 -34.16 1.63
CA GLN A 30 9.72 -33.48 1.43
C GLN A 30 9.78 -32.01 1.83
N LEU A 31 10.39 -31.70 2.98
CA LEU A 31 10.58 -30.32 3.44
C LEU A 31 11.48 -29.53 2.48
N ARG A 32 12.56 -30.12 2.01
CA ARG A 32 13.45 -29.51 1.02
C ARG A 32 12.72 -29.20 -0.28
N GLN A 33 11.96 -30.13 -0.83
CA GLN A 33 11.15 -29.92 -2.02
C GLN A 33 10.12 -28.82 -1.83
N PHE A 34 9.46 -28.75 -0.67
CA PHE A 34 8.51 -27.69 -0.34
C PHE A 34 9.20 -26.32 -0.30
N ILE A 35 10.37 -26.22 0.30
CA ILE A 35 11.17 -24.99 0.35
C ILE A 35 11.58 -24.54 -1.06
N GLU A 36 12.08 -25.46 -1.89
CA GLU A 36 12.46 -25.16 -3.28
C GLU A 36 11.28 -24.67 -4.11
N LEU A 37 10.12 -25.33 -4.01
CA LEU A 37 8.88 -24.91 -4.67
C LEU A 37 8.42 -23.53 -4.19
N SER A 38 8.51 -23.24 -2.90
CA SER A 38 8.16 -21.92 -2.32
C SER A 38 9.08 -20.82 -2.85
N ILE A 39 10.36 -21.09 -3.01
CA ILE A 39 11.33 -20.14 -3.59
C ILE A 39 11.00 -19.88 -5.05
N GLN A 40 10.76 -20.90 -5.84
CA GLN A 40 10.39 -20.79 -7.27
C GLN A 40 9.08 -20.02 -7.44
N ALA A 41 8.07 -20.30 -6.59
CA ALA A 41 6.80 -19.58 -6.61
C ALA A 41 7.00 -18.08 -6.34
N ASN A 42 7.83 -17.70 -5.36
CA ASN A 42 8.13 -16.30 -5.08
C ASN A 42 8.80 -15.61 -6.27
N TYR A 43 9.77 -16.22 -6.93
CA TYR A 43 10.38 -15.66 -8.14
C TYR A 43 9.36 -15.46 -9.28
N ALA A 44 8.44 -16.41 -9.46
CA ALA A 44 7.39 -16.30 -10.47
C ALA A 44 6.40 -15.18 -10.16
N ILE A 45 6.04 -14.99 -8.87
CA ILE A 45 5.19 -13.90 -8.40
C ILE A 45 5.88 -12.55 -8.63
N ASP A 46 7.13 -12.42 -8.24
CA ASP A 46 7.91 -11.17 -8.42
C ASP A 46 8.01 -10.80 -9.90
N ALA A 47 8.30 -11.77 -10.77
CA ALA A 47 8.35 -11.54 -12.21
C ALA A 47 7.00 -11.12 -12.78
N LYS A 48 5.89 -11.71 -12.31
CA LYS A 48 4.53 -11.33 -12.69
C LYS A 48 4.19 -9.92 -12.21
N ASN A 49 4.49 -9.59 -10.97
CA ASN A 49 4.25 -8.28 -10.39
C ASN A 49 5.03 -7.19 -11.14
N LYS A 50 6.29 -7.45 -11.48
CA LYS A 50 7.10 -6.53 -12.28
C LYS A 50 6.48 -6.26 -13.66
N ARG A 51 6.07 -7.31 -14.38
CA ARG A 51 5.40 -7.17 -15.69
C ARG A 51 4.08 -6.41 -15.57
N PHE A 52 3.32 -6.66 -14.52
CA PHE A 52 2.09 -5.93 -14.23
C PHE A 52 2.38 -4.43 -14.07
N VAL A 53 3.31 -4.06 -13.18
CA VAL A 53 3.69 -2.65 -12.97
C VAL A 53 4.17 -1.99 -14.26
N GLU A 54 5.01 -2.67 -15.06
CA GLU A 54 5.47 -2.16 -16.34
C GLU A 54 4.32 -1.92 -17.34
N SER A 55 3.31 -2.79 -17.36
CA SER A 55 2.12 -2.62 -18.21
C SER A 55 1.26 -1.44 -17.76
N GLU A 56 1.04 -1.31 -16.45
CA GLU A 56 0.25 -0.22 -15.86
C GLU A 56 0.91 1.15 -16.05
N LEU A 57 2.23 1.23 -15.88
CA LEU A 57 3.00 2.45 -16.16
C LEU A 57 2.80 2.94 -17.62
N LYS A 58 2.70 2.03 -18.56
CA LYS A 58 2.43 2.36 -19.97
C LYS A 58 0.97 2.75 -20.18
N ALA A 59 0.04 1.96 -19.66
CA ALA A 59 -1.40 2.17 -19.83
C ALA A 59 -1.86 3.50 -19.21
N PHE A 60 -1.37 3.85 -18.02
CA PHE A 60 -1.75 5.05 -17.28
C PHE A 60 -0.73 6.19 -17.38
N LYS A 61 0.19 6.15 -18.36
CA LYS A 61 1.21 7.19 -18.52
C LYS A 61 0.60 8.59 -18.57
N LYS A 62 -0.43 8.79 -19.39
CA LYS A 62 -1.10 10.10 -19.54
C LYS A 62 -1.69 10.58 -18.20
N PHE A 63 -2.29 9.71 -17.44
CA PHE A 63 -2.82 10.03 -16.10
C PHE A 63 -1.70 10.50 -15.18
N PHE A 64 -0.62 9.76 -15.06
CA PHE A 64 0.51 10.12 -14.19
C PHE A 64 1.27 11.37 -14.63
N ASP A 65 1.23 11.69 -15.93
CA ASP A 65 1.79 12.94 -16.46
C ASP A 65 0.94 14.17 -16.11
N GLN A 66 -0.35 14.01 -15.83
CA GLN A 66 -1.32 15.11 -15.72
C GLN A 66 -1.98 15.25 -14.34
N VAL A 67 -1.91 14.23 -13.49
CA VAL A 67 -2.61 14.20 -12.19
C VAL A 67 -2.13 15.28 -11.22
N GLU A 68 -0.93 15.79 -11.41
CA GLU A 68 -0.38 16.90 -10.64
C GLU A 68 0.13 18.03 -11.57
N SER A 69 0.52 19.16 -11.01
CA SER A 69 1.08 20.29 -11.76
C SER A 69 2.38 19.94 -12.49
N THR A 70 3.09 18.95 -11.99
CA THR A 70 4.28 18.36 -12.62
C THR A 70 4.08 16.86 -12.72
N PRO A 71 4.56 16.20 -13.80
CA PRO A 71 4.48 14.74 -13.92
C PRO A 71 5.03 14.03 -12.69
N LEU A 72 4.37 12.96 -12.26
CA LEU A 72 4.90 12.13 -11.19
C LEU A 72 6.20 11.45 -11.62
N THR A 73 7.16 11.34 -10.69
CA THR A 73 8.40 10.58 -10.91
C THR A 73 8.10 9.08 -11.07
N ASP A 74 9.05 8.32 -11.60
CA ASP A 74 8.86 6.88 -11.80
C ASP A 74 8.60 6.15 -10.47
N GLU A 75 9.28 6.55 -9.40
CA GLU A 75 9.07 5.98 -8.06
C GLU A 75 7.68 6.31 -7.50
N GLN A 76 7.19 7.52 -7.73
CA GLN A 76 5.84 7.93 -7.33
C GLN A 76 4.77 7.16 -8.10
N ARG A 77 4.95 6.95 -9.42
CA ARG A 77 4.05 6.15 -10.25
C ARG A 77 4.00 4.70 -9.78
N VAL A 78 5.16 4.07 -9.60
CA VAL A 78 5.25 2.70 -9.08
C VAL A 78 4.57 2.59 -7.73
N SER A 79 4.84 3.53 -6.81
CA SER A 79 4.20 3.56 -5.49
C SER A 79 2.68 3.76 -5.55
N SER A 80 2.17 4.43 -6.59
CA SER A 80 0.74 4.61 -6.82
C SER A 80 0.04 3.36 -7.37
N ILE A 81 0.75 2.53 -8.14
CA ILE A 81 0.23 1.30 -8.74
C ILE A 81 0.22 0.14 -7.74
N ILE A 82 1.22 0.06 -6.86
CA ILE A 82 1.37 -1.07 -5.94
C ILE A 82 0.36 -0.95 -4.79
N PHE A 83 -0.54 -1.94 -4.70
CA PHE A 83 -1.48 -2.14 -3.59
C PHE A 83 -1.17 -3.47 -2.91
N GLU A 84 -0.70 -3.39 -1.69
CA GLU A 84 -0.44 -4.50 -0.77
C GLU A 84 -1.27 -4.28 0.49
N ASP A 85 -1.44 -5.30 1.32
CA ASP A 85 -2.15 -5.18 2.60
C ASP A 85 -1.56 -4.05 3.48
N ARG A 86 -0.26 -3.83 3.36
CA ARG A 86 0.46 -2.78 4.08
C ARG A 86 1.57 -2.21 3.19
N ASN A 87 1.50 -0.89 2.96
CA ASN A 87 2.53 -0.17 2.22
C ASN A 87 3.15 0.91 3.12
N LEU A 88 4.48 1.03 3.09
CA LEU A 88 5.21 2.11 3.73
C LEU A 88 5.96 2.91 2.65
N LEU A 89 5.60 4.18 2.50
CA LEU A 89 6.30 5.13 1.64
C LEU A 89 7.26 5.98 2.49
N VAL A 90 8.56 5.74 2.33
CA VAL A 90 9.60 6.54 2.97
C VAL A 90 10.10 7.58 1.99
N ALA A 91 9.98 8.85 2.35
CA ALA A 91 10.32 9.95 1.47
C ALA A 91 10.69 11.21 2.27
N ALA A 92 11.69 11.95 1.81
CA ALA A 92 12.14 13.20 2.44
C ALA A 92 11.03 14.28 2.45
N ALA A 93 11.21 15.33 3.26
CA ALA A 93 10.33 16.49 3.19
C ALA A 93 10.39 17.13 1.79
N GLY A 94 9.24 17.51 1.23
CA GLY A 94 9.17 18.10 -0.11
C GLY A 94 9.32 17.14 -1.30
N SER A 95 9.54 15.83 -1.08
CA SER A 95 9.73 14.85 -2.15
C SER A 95 8.43 14.41 -2.86
N GLY A 96 7.29 15.04 -2.57
CA GLY A 96 6.03 14.75 -3.24
C GLY A 96 5.21 13.61 -2.65
N LYS A 97 5.31 13.34 -1.33
CA LYS A 97 4.46 12.34 -0.65
C LYS A 97 2.97 12.56 -0.91
N THR A 98 2.51 13.80 -0.82
CA THR A 98 1.11 14.18 -1.09
C THR A 98 0.74 13.89 -2.55
N SER A 99 1.62 14.19 -3.49
CA SER A 99 1.40 13.90 -4.92
C SER A 99 1.27 12.40 -5.18
N THR A 100 2.06 11.58 -4.47
CA THR A 100 1.94 10.12 -4.54
C THR A 100 0.59 9.63 -4.00
N ILE A 101 0.08 10.23 -2.91
CA ILE A 101 -1.27 9.90 -2.38
C ILE A 101 -2.35 10.25 -3.41
N VAL A 102 -2.29 11.45 -4.01
CA VAL A 102 -3.24 11.86 -5.06
C VAL A 102 -3.18 10.90 -6.25
N GLY A 103 -1.97 10.57 -6.71
CA GLY A 103 -1.76 9.58 -7.78
C GLY A 103 -2.33 8.20 -7.44
N LYS A 104 -2.12 7.72 -6.20
CA LYS A 104 -2.61 6.42 -5.74
C LYS A 104 -4.14 6.39 -5.66
N VAL A 105 -4.76 7.42 -5.10
CA VAL A 105 -6.23 7.56 -5.05
C VAL A 105 -6.81 7.61 -6.45
N GLY A 106 -6.27 8.44 -7.33
CA GLY A 106 -6.76 8.56 -8.70
C GLY A 106 -6.61 7.26 -9.51
N TYR A 107 -5.49 6.57 -9.37
CA TYR A 107 -5.28 5.27 -10.00
C TYR A 107 -6.29 4.22 -9.49
N ALA A 108 -6.54 4.17 -8.17
CA ALA A 108 -7.51 3.25 -7.59
C ALA A 108 -8.93 3.47 -8.12
N LEU A 109 -9.34 4.73 -8.29
CA LEU A 109 -10.65 5.08 -8.85
C LEU A 109 -10.72 4.77 -10.36
N LEU A 110 -9.69 5.12 -11.13
CA LEU A 110 -9.63 4.86 -12.58
C LEU A 110 -9.70 3.37 -12.93
N THR A 111 -9.06 2.54 -12.14
CA THR A 111 -9.03 1.09 -12.36
C THR A 111 -10.26 0.39 -11.77
N GLY A 112 -11.10 1.10 -11.02
CA GLY A 112 -12.24 0.52 -10.31
C GLY A 112 -11.82 -0.44 -9.18
N LEU A 113 -10.57 -0.35 -8.72
CA LEU A 113 -10.05 -1.18 -7.63
C LEU A 113 -10.79 -0.90 -6.32
N TYR A 114 -11.12 0.39 -6.09
CA TYR A 114 -11.93 0.85 -4.96
C TYR A 114 -12.90 1.93 -5.42
N LYS A 115 -14.05 1.99 -4.74
CA LYS A 115 -14.99 3.09 -4.85
C LYS A 115 -14.61 4.23 -3.91
N PRO A 116 -15.09 5.46 -4.14
CA PRO A 116 -14.78 6.61 -3.27
C PRO A 116 -15.08 6.37 -1.78
N GLU A 117 -16.22 5.72 -1.50
CA GLU A 117 -16.66 5.39 -0.13
C GLU A 117 -15.81 4.33 0.56
N GLU A 118 -14.99 3.58 -0.19
CA GLU A 118 -14.07 2.56 0.31
C GLU A 118 -12.67 3.13 0.57
N ILE A 119 -12.44 4.41 0.21
CA ILE A 119 -11.15 5.08 0.39
C ILE A 119 -11.26 6.10 1.52
N LEU A 120 -10.44 5.93 2.54
CA LEU A 120 -10.27 6.90 3.61
C LEU A 120 -8.84 7.41 3.62
N VAL A 121 -8.67 8.72 3.52
CA VAL A 121 -7.37 9.37 3.65
C VAL A 121 -7.27 10.04 5.02
N LEU A 122 -6.21 9.75 5.76
CA LEU A 122 -5.98 10.32 7.08
C LEU A 122 -4.75 11.23 7.09
N ALA A 123 -4.92 12.42 7.65
CA ALA A 123 -3.85 13.37 7.89
C ALA A 123 -3.66 13.60 9.40
N PHE A 124 -2.47 14.05 9.78
CA PHE A 124 -2.15 14.26 11.19
C PHE A 124 -2.99 15.38 11.84
N ASN A 125 -3.12 16.51 11.16
CA ASN A 125 -3.86 17.67 11.69
C ASN A 125 -4.99 18.11 10.75
N LYS A 126 -5.82 19.06 11.23
CA LYS A 126 -7.00 19.54 10.52
C LYS A 126 -6.62 20.19 9.18
N ASN A 127 -5.64 21.09 9.19
CA ASN A 127 -5.26 21.83 7.99
C ASN A 127 -4.72 20.90 6.89
N ALA A 128 -3.87 19.95 7.27
CA ALA A 128 -3.36 18.95 6.32
C ALA A 128 -4.47 18.04 5.74
N GLY A 129 -5.50 17.72 6.54
CA GLY A 129 -6.66 16.96 6.07
C GLY A 129 -7.51 17.75 5.07
N GLU A 130 -7.77 19.01 5.35
CA GLU A 130 -8.53 19.92 4.47
C GLU A 130 -7.77 20.17 3.17
N GLU A 131 -6.48 20.52 3.24
CA GLU A 131 -5.61 20.71 2.07
C GLU A 131 -5.57 19.46 1.18
N LEU A 132 -5.45 18.28 1.79
CA LEU A 132 -5.39 17.02 1.05
C LEU A 132 -6.74 16.70 0.39
N SER A 133 -7.86 16.94 1.06
CA SER A 133 -9.20 16.77 0.51
C SER A 133 -9.44 17.68 -0.70
N GLU A 134 -9.13 18.96 -0.55
CA GLU A 134 -9.23 19.94 -1.63
C GLU A 134 -8.34 19.57 -2.81
N ARG A 135 -7.12 19.16 -2.55
CA ARG A 135 -6.16 18.78 -3.58
C ARG A 135 -6.60 17.52 -4.35
N ILE A 136 -7.08 16.49 -3.65
CA ILE A 136 -7.63 15.29 -4.30
C ILE A 136 -8.81 15.69 -5.19
N SER A 137 -9.78 16.42 -4.66
CA SER A 137 -10.96 16.85 -5.41
C SER A 137 -10.60 17.70 -6.61
N PHE A 138 -9.73 18.69 -6.43
CA PHE A 138 -9.31 19.59 -7.51
C PHE A 138 -8.54 18.86 -8.61
N ARG A 139 -7.60 18.00 -8.25
CA ARG A 139 -6.74 17.30 -9.22
C ARG A 139 -7.46 16.20 -9.98
N LEU A 140 -8.39 15.52 -9.33
CA LEU A 140 -9.08 14.40 -9.95
C LEU A 140 -10.35 14.80 -10.71
N LYS A 141 -10.97 15.93 -10.40
CA LYS A 141 -12.23 16.39 -10.99
C LYS A 141 -12.19 16.43 -12.54
N ASP A 142 -11.16 17.03 -13.11
CA ASP A 142 -11.05 17.19 -14.55
C ASP A 142 -10.61 15.91 -15.27
N ILE A 143 -9.78 15.13 -14.60
CA ILE A 143 -9.22 13.88 -15.15
C ILE A 143 -10.25 12.74 -15.06
N LEU A 144 -11.05 12.73 -13.99
CA LEU A 144 -12.05 11.73 -13.68
C LEU A 144 -13.47 12.29 -13.82
N SER A 145 -13.73 13.12 -14.83
CA SER A 145 -15.03 13.80 -15.02
C SER A 145 -16.25 12.87 -15.01
N ASN A 146 -16.05 11.59 -15.35
CA ASN A 146 -17.11 10.57 -15.38
C ASN A 146 -17.14 9.69 -14.12
N PHE A 147 -16.32 9.98 -13.11
CA PHE A 147 -16.23 9.22 -11.87
C PHE A 147 -16.59 10.10 -10.68
N ASP A 148 -17.16 9.47 -9.66
CA ASP A 148 -17.28 10.11 -8.36
C ASP A 148 -15.87 10.19 -7.73
N THR A 149 -15.46 11.41 -7.37
CA THR A 149 -14.16 11.69 -6.75
C THR A 149 -14.31 12.15 -5.29
N SER A 150 -15.48 11.92 -4.67
CA SER A 150 -15.81 12.31 -3.30
C SER A 150 -15.09 11.46 -2.24
N VAL A 151 -13.77 11.37 -2.33
CA VAL A 151 -12.94 10.64 -1.36
C VAL A 151 -12.81 11.43 -0.08
N GLU A 152 -13.09 10.79 1.06
CA GLU A 152 -13.04 11.42 2.36
C GLU A 152 -11.61 11.55 2.88
N ALA A 153 -11.15 12.79 3.10
CA ALA A 153 -9.90 13.07 3.80
C ALA A 153 -10.19 13.69 5.17
N LEU A 154 -9.75 13.06 6.23
CA LEU A 154 -10.01 13.44 7.63
C LEU A 154 -8.70 13.59 8.40
N ASN A 155 -8.76 14.31 9.51
CA ASN A 155 -7.75 14.16 10.55
C ASN A 155 -8.16 13.06 11.55
N PHE A 156 -7.23 12.63 12.39
CA PHE A 156 -7.47 11.56 13.36
C PHE A 156 -8.60 11.90 14.35
N HIS A 157 -8.76 13.18 14.74
CA HIS A 157 -9.83 13.61 15.65
C HIS A 157 -11.21 13.46 15.00
N LYS A 158 -11.39 13.99 13.79
CA LYS A 158 -12.66 13.87 13.05
C LYS A 158 -13.00 12.40 12.78
N PHE A 159 -11.99 11.60 12.43
CA PHE A 159 -12.18 10.15 12.24
C PHE A 159 -12.62 9.47 13.54
N GLY A 160 -11.97 9.76 14.68
CA GLY A 160 -12.35 9.22 15.98
C GLY A 160 -13.79 9.57 16.37
N VAL A 161 -14.19 10.84 16.22
CA VAL A 161 -15.57 11.30 16.46
C VAL A 161 -16.58 10.56 15.57
N LYS A 162 -16.24 10.35 14.29
CA LYS A 162 -17.10 9.62 13.35
C LYS A 162 -17.27 8.15 13.75
N VAL A 163 -16.18 7.50 14.14
CA VAL A 163 -16.21 6.10 14.61
C VAL A 163 -17.05 5.93 15.88
N ILE A 164 -16.83 6.81 16.89
CA ILE A 164 -17.60 6.79 18.13
C ILE A 164 -19.07 7.09 17.84
N GLY A 165 -19.36 8.10 17.03
CA GLY A 165 -20.72 8.45 16.65
C GLY A 165 -21.47 7.29 15.99
N LYS A 166 -20.78 6.58 15.08
CA LYS A 166 -21.34 5.39 14.40
C LYS A 166 -21.57 4.23 15.37
N ALA A 167 -20.64 4.01 16.30
CA ALA A 167 -20.72 2.91 17.27
C ALA A 167 -21.77 3.13 18.37
N THR A 168 -21.95 4.39 18.82
CA THR A 168 -22.82 4.71 19.95
C THR A 168 -24.17 5.33 19.57
N GLY A 169 -24.38 5.66 18.28
CA GLY A 169 -25.54 6.39 17.79
C GLY A 169 -25.58 7.86 18.26
N LYS A 170 -24.54 8.36 18.92
CA LYS A 170 -24.45 9.74 19.44
C LYS A 170 -23.14 10.37 18.99
N SER A 171 -23.22 11.56 18.40
CA SER A 171 -22.01 12.35 18.07
C SER A 171 -21.40 12.89 19.36
N PRO A 172 -20.16 12.52 19.74
CA PRO A 172 -19.53 13.08 20.94
C PRO A 172 -19.28 14.57 20.76
N SER A 173 -19.61 15.37 21.79
CA SER A 173 -19.19 16.77 21.84
C SER A 173 -17.72 16.82 22.29
N VAL A 174 -16.88 17.45 21.47
CA VAL A 174 -15.50 17.76 21.88
C VAL A 174 -15.55 18.99 22.77
N SER A 175 -15.32 18.85 24.10
CA SER A 175 -15.21 20.00 24.99
C SER A 175 -13.92 20.77 24.67
N ASN A 176 -14.03 22.07 24.46
CA ASN A 176 -12.88 22.96 24.26
C ASN A 176 -12.16 23.30 25.59
N ASP A 177 -12.46 22.62 26.69
CA ASP A 177 -11.97 22.93 28.04
C ASP A 177 -10.55 22.40 28.37
N ALA A 178 -9.83 21.88 27.42
CA ALA A 178 -8.42 21.43 27.65
C ALA A 178 -7.41 22.59 27.61
N GLY A 179 -7.73 23.74 28.23
CA GLY A 179 -6.84 24.91 28.20
C GLY A 179 -7.00 25.91 29.32
N LYS A 180 -7.72 25.55 30.39
CA LYS A 180 -7.84 26.41 31.57
C LYS A 180 -7.53 25.62 32.84
N SER A 181 -6.26 25.50 33.15
CA SER A 181 -5.75 25.24 34.50
C SER A 181 -4.40 25.92 34.63
#